data_7384a660bb6a82d7dd07ddb3b826596b
#
_entry.id   7384a660bb6a82d7dd07ddb3b826596b
#
_cell.length_a   1.000
_cell.length_b   1.000
_cell.length_c   1.000
_cell.angle_alpha   90.00
_cell.angle_beta   90.00
_cell.angle_gamma   90.00
#
_symmetry.space_group_name_H-M   'P 1'
#
loop_
_entity.id
_entity.type
_entity.pdbx_description
1 polymer ?
#
loop_
_entity_poly.entity_id
_entity_poly.type
_entity_poly.pdbx_seq_one_letter_code
_entity_poly.pdbx_strand_id
1 'polypeptide(L)'
;MMPTMGSLFDGIGGFPLAAVRNGIEPLWASEIETFPIEVTKKRFPSMLHVGDITKLNGADLSPVDIITGGSPCQDLSVAGARAGLAGERSGLFMEQIRIVKEMRDADERRGRTAHAVRPRYMCWENVPGAFSSAGGEDFRIVLEEIVRIKDSSCSVPRPDSGTWESAGAIILGDQFSLAWRVMDAQFWGVAQRRKRIFLVADFAGRSAPQILFEQNRLPGYSASSGGQRQGTAASAPGCSDPPGGTGPIGFDGYNGDLTGEKAATLGVNCGMSTGRNGVLTTFAANQRDEVRDLHDFCLLYTSPS
;
A
#
# COMPACT_ATOMS: atom_id res chain seq x y z
N MET A 1 -0.39 24.39 -9.41
CA MET A 1 -1.34 23.85 -8.42
C MET A 1 -0.74 22.55 -7.92
N MET A 2 -0.73 22.27 -6.61
CA MET A 2 -0.26 20.99 -6.08
C MET A 2 -1.25 19.89 -6.48
N PRO A 3 -0.77 18.69 -6.86
CA PRO A 3 -1.64 17.55 -7.06
C PRO A 3 -2.39 17.18 -5.77
N THR A 4 -3.60 16.67 -5.91
CA THR A 4 -4.48 16.33 -4.80
C THR A 4 -4.71 14.82 -4.73
N MET A 5 -4.96 14.29 -3.52
CA MET A 5 -5.15 12.87 -3.31
C MET A 5 -6.34 12.56 -2.40
N GLY A 6 -7.06 11.50 -2.74
CA GLY A 6 -7.98 10.80 -1.86
C GLY A 6 -7.44 9.42 -1.50
N SER A 7 -7.59 9.01 -0.25
CA SER A 7 -7.12 7.73 0.25
C SER A 7 -8.29 6.85 0.70
N LEU A 8 -8.34 5.63 0.18
CA LEU A 8 -9.33 4.61 0.55
C LEU A 8 -8.66 3.51 1.37
N PHE A 9 -9.34 2.97 2.36
CA PHE A 9 -8.76 2.00 3.31
C PHE A 9 -7.49 2.55 3.94
N ASP A 10 -7.58 3.78 4.44
CA ASP A 10 -6.45 4.65 4.74
C ASP A 10 -5.55 4.12 5.87
N GLY A 11 -6.12 3.34 6.80
CA GLY A 11 -5.41 2.91 7.98
C GLY A 11 -4.85 4.11 8.76
N ILE A 12 -3.61 4.02 9.18
CA ILE A 12 -2.93 5.11 9.93
C ILE A 12 -2.32 6.19 9.04
N GLY A 13 -2.72 6.28 7.76
CA GLY A 13 -2.32 7.35 6.86
C GLY A 13 -0.98 7.14 6.16
N GLY A 14 -0.67 5.93 5.74
CA GLY A 14 0.57 5.64 5.01
C GLY A 14 0.65 6.36 3.66
N PHE A 15 -0.41 6.31 2.87
CA PHE A 15 -0.50 7.04 1.60
C PHE A 15 -0.52 8.56 1.79
N PRO A 16 -1.35 9.15 2.70
CA PRO A 16 -1.28 10.58 3.02
C PRO A 16 0.10 11.05 3.45
N LEU A 17 0.82 10.25 4.26
CA LEU A 17 2.18 10.60 4.66
C LEU A 17 3.13 10.65 3.47
N ALA A 18 3.05 9.66 2.58
CA ALA A 18 3.85 9.65 1.35
C ALA A 18 3.49 10.83 0.45
N ALA A 19 2.20 11.15 0.32
CA ALA A 19 1.70 12.28 -0.45
C ALA A 19 2.29 13.61 0.03
N VAL A 20 2.14 13.94 1.31
CA VAL A 20 2.66 15.18 1.89
C VAL A 20 4.18 15.31 1.71
N ARG A 21 4.93 14.22 1.89
CA ARG A 21 6.39 14.21 1.68
C ARG A 21 6.82 14.50 0.23
N ASN A 22 5.91 14.27 -0.72
CA ASN A 22 6.16 14.49 -2.14
C ASN A 22 5.38 15.69 -2.72
N GLY A 23 4.84 16.59 -1.88
CA GLY A 23 4.15 17.79 -2.32
C GLY A 23 2.77 17.52 -2.93
N ILE A 24 2.12 16.43 -2.51
CA ILE A 24 0.74 16.07 -2.88
C ILE A 24 -0.15 16.35 -1.68
N GLU A 25 -1.28 17.01 -1.88
CA GLU A 25 -2.21 17.37 -0.82
C GLU A 25 -3.28 16.29 -0.62
N PRO A 26 -3.34 15.61 0.56
CA PRO A 26 -4.43 14.69 0.87
C PRO A 26 -5.68 15.48 1.26
N LEU A 27 -6.74 15.41 0.44
CA LEU A 27 -7.98 16.13 0.70
C LEU A 27 -8.95 15.35 1.59
N TRP A 28 -9.04 14.03 1.39
CA TRP A 28 -9.95 13.18 2.14
C TRP A 28 -9.45 11.74 2.25
N ALA A 29 -9.95 11.06 3.28
CA ALA A 29 -9.68 9.64 3.52
C ALA A 29 -10.94 8.89 3.95
N SER A 30 -11.09 7.65 3.45
CA SER A 30 -12.10 6.68 3.89
C SER A 30 -11.45 5.62 4.75
N GLU A 31 -11.92 5.52 5.99
CA GLU A 31 -11.53 4.53 7.00
C GLU A 31 -12.70 4.35 7.96
N ILE A 32 -12.86 3.15 8.52
CA ILE A 32 -13.94 2.83 9.46
C ILE A 32 -13.45 2.61 10.89
N GLU A 33 -12.18 2.26 11.05
CA GLU A 33 -11.61 1.96 12.34
C GLU A 33 -11.29 3.23 13.12
N THR A 34 -11.78 3.33 14.36
CA THR A 34 -11.68 4.53 15.18
C THR A 34 -10.23 4.92 15.47
N PHE A 35 -9.37 3.95 15.83
CA PHE A 35 -7.99 4.25 16.18
C PHE A 35 -7.17 4.82 15.00
N PRO A 36 -7.15 4.20 13.81
CA PRO A 36 -6.53 4.79 12.63
C PRO A 36 -7.04 6.21 12.33
N ILE A 37 -8.35 6.44 12.39
CA ILE A 37 -8.95 7.75 12.16
C ILE A 37 -8.41 8.80 13.14
N GLU A 38 -8.27 8.46 14.42
CA GLU A 38 -7.72 9.37 15.41
C GLU A 38 -6.25 9.70 15.15
N VAL A 39 -5.46 8.73 14.70
CA VAL A 39 -4.06 8.95 14.32
C VAL A 39 -3.96 9.92 13.15
N THR A 40 -4.76 9.68 12.10
CA THR A 40 -4.71 10.49 10.87
C THR A 40 -5.28 11.88 11.10
N LYS A 41 -6.31 12.07 11.93
CA LYS A 41 -6.80 13.39 12.35
C LYS A 41 -5.73 14.24 13.04
N LYS A 42 -4.88 13.61 13.84
CA LYS A 42 -3.76 14.32 14.50
C LYS A 42 -2.64 14.68 13.53
N ARG A 43 -2.36 13.79 12.57
CA ARG A 43 -1.26 13.97 11.60
C ARG A 43 -1.63 14.86 10.42
N PHE A 44 -2.87 14.80 9.98
CA PHE A 44 -3.39 15.50 8.79
C PHE A 44 -4.68 16.23 9.16
N PRO A 45 -4.61 17.31 9.98
CA PRO A 45 -5.80 17.97 10.52
C PRO A 45 -6.68 18.63 9.44
N SER A 46 -6.14 18.92 8.26
CA SER A 46 -6.89 19.44 7.11
C SER A 46 -7.57 18.38 6.25
N MET A 47 -7.19 17.10 6.42
CA MET A 47 -7.75 16.00 5.65
C MET A 47 -9.14 15.61 6.17
N LEU A 48 -10.14 15.59 5.28
CA LEU A 48 -11.51 15.22 5.64
C LEU A 48 -11.64 13.69 5.77
N HIS A 49 -12.23 13.22 6.86
CA HIS A 49 -12.64 11.82 7.01
C HIS A 49 -14.04 11.62 6.46
N VAL A 50 -14.17 10.82 5.40
CA VAL A 50 -15.44 10.61 4.69
C VAL A 50 -16.19 9.33 5.12
N GLY A 51 -15.58 8.49 5.96
CA GLY A 51 -16.21 7.32 6.58
C GLY A 51 -16.16 6.06 5.70
N ASP A 52 -17.23 5.27 5.76
CA ASP A 52 -17.36 3.94 5.16
C ASP A 52 -17.52 4.02 3.64
N ILE A 53 -16.58 3.41 2.91
CA ILE A 53 -16.55 3.41 1.44
C ILE A 53 -17.84 2.86 0.81
N THR A 54 -18.50 1.91 1.46
CA THR A 54 -19.74 1.29 0.96
C THR A 54 -20.93 2.25 0.95
N LYS A 55 -20.82 3.36 1.70
CA LYS A 55 -21.86 4.40 1.82
C LYS A 55 -21.53 5.66 1.04
N LEU A 56 -20.34 5.74 0.46
CA LEU A 56 -19.91 6.90 -0.31
C LEU A 56 -20.43 6.86 -1.73
N ASN A 57 -20.67 8.04 -2.29
CA ASN A 57 -20.86 8.26 -3.71
C ASN A 57 -19.66 9.08 -4.23
N GLY A 58 -18.89 8.52 -5.16
CA GLY A 58 -17.71 9.18 -5.71
C GLY A 58 -18.00 10.51 -6.40
N ALA A 59 -19.25 10.71 -6.88
CA ALA A 59 -19.67 11.96 -7.50
C ALA A 59 -19.79 13.13 -6.52
N ASP A 60 -20.01 12.83 -5.22
CA ASP A 60 -20.22 13.83 -4.17
C ASP A 60 -18.90 14.18 -3.44
N LEU A 61 -17.86 13.37 -3.65
CA LEU A 61 -16.53 13.64 -3.08
C LEU A 61 -15.84 14.78 -3.83
N SER A 62 -14.98 15.51 -3.11
CA SER A 62 -14.09 16.50 -3.74
C SER A 62 -13.20 15.81 -4.77
N PRO A 63 -13.24 16.22 -6.05
CA PRO A 63 -12.45 15.57 -7.08
C PRO A 63 -10.95 15.74 -6.83
N VAL A 64 -10.20 14.64 -6.92
CA VAL A 64 -8.76 14.56 -6.67
C VAL A 64 -8.02 14.06 -7.90
N ASP A 65 -6.74 14.38 -8.01
CA ASP A 65 -5.92 13.94 -9.14
C ASP A 65 -5.52 12.46 -9.01
N ILE A 66 -5.39 11.99 -7.76
CA ILE A 66 -4.93 10.65 -7.43
C ILE A 66 -5.89 10.02 -6.42
N ILE A 67 -6.32 8.78 -6.67
CA ILE A 67 -6.97 7.93 -5.66
C ILE A 67 -6.03 6.78 -5.32
N THR A 68 -5.77 6.59 -4.02
CA THR A 68 -5.02 5.46 -3.50
C THR A 68 -5.92 4.53 -2.71
N GLY A 69 -5.58 3.24 -2.65
CA GLY A 69 -6.29 2.29 -1.80
C GLY A 69 -5.56 0.97 -1.64
N GLY A 70 -5.65 0.39 -0.45
CA GLY A 70 -5.18 -0.95 -0.12
C GLY A 70 -6.36 -1.79 0.34
N SER A 71 -7.18 -2.30 -0.58
CA SER A 71 -8.35 -3.10 -0.21
C SER A 71 -7.94 -4.39 0.52
N PRO A 72 -8.73 -4.86 1.51
CA PRO A 72 -8.46 -6.11 2.21
C PRO A 72 -8.31 -7.29 1.24
N CYS A 73 -7.31 -8.15 1.49
CA CYS A 73 -6.98 -9.29 0.63
C CYS A 73 -8.08 -10.36 0.60
N GLN A 74 -8.84 -10.50 1.69
CA GLN A 74 -9.88 -11.52 1.83
C GLN A 74 -11.05 -11.32 0.86
N ASP A 75 -11.28 -10.10 0.40
CA ASP A 75 -12.40 -9.75 -0.46
C ASP A 75 -12.13 -10.03 -1.96
N LEU A 76 -10.88 -10.25 -2.34
CA LEU A 76 -10.54 -10.64 -3.72
C LEU A 76 -11.04 -12.05 -4.05
N SER A 77 -10.90 -13.00 -3.11
CA SER A 77 -11.30 -14.40 -3.30
C SER A 77 -12.80 -14.63 -3.36
N VAL A 78 -13.61 -13.71 -2.84
CA VAL A 78 -15.08 -13.81 -2.88
C VAL A 78 -15.63 -13.34 -4.21
N ALA A 79 -14.92 -12.47 -4.92
CA ALA A 79 -15.37 -11.94 -6.22
C ALA A 79 -15.37 -13.01 -7.35
N GLY A 80 -14.54 -14.05 -7.25
CA GLY A 80 -14.37 -15.04 -8.32
C GLY A 80 -15.13 -16.35 -8.18
N ALA A 81 -15.39 -16.84 -6.96
CA ALA A 81 -15.72 -18.25 -6.77
C ALA A 81 -17.20 -18.60 -6.64
N ARG A 82 -18.14 -17.66 -6.51
CA ARG A 82 -19.54 -17.97 -6.18
C ARG A 82 -20.63 -17.25 -7.00
N ALA A 83 -20.30 -16.43 -7.94
CA ALA A 83 -21.29 -15.82 -8.80
C ALA A 83 -21.57 -16.71 -10.03
N GLY A 84 -22.47 -17.66 -9.89
CA GLY A 84 -23.21 -18.14 -11.04
C GLY A 84 -23.83 -16.94 -11.78
N LEU A 85 -23.97 -17.01 -13.08
CA LEU A 85 -24.35 -16.04 -14.12
C LEU A 85 -25.20 -14.78 -13.77
N ALA A 86 -25.47 -14.46 -12.50
CA ALA A 86 -26.27 -13.32 -12.03
C ALA A 86 -25.79 -12.71 -10.71
N GLY A 87 -24.61 -13.06 -10.17
CA GLY A 87 -24.11 -12.53 -8.89
C GLY A 87 -23.37 -11.21 -9.09
N GLU A 88 -23.81 -10.17 -8.39
CA GLU A 88 -23.05 -8.92 -8.26
C GLU A 88 -21.64 -9.23 -7.74
N ARG A 89 -20.62 -8.71 -8.42
CA ARG A 89 -19.23 -8.75 -7.97
C ARG A 89 -19.12 -7.86 -6.74
N SER A 90 -19.31 -8.45 -5.57
CA SER A 90 -19.23 -7.75 -4.29
C SER A 90 -17.86 -7.94 -3.68
N GLY A 91 -17.25 -6.86 -3.25
CA GLY A 91 -15.98 -6.85 -2.57
C GLY A 91 -15.48 -5.41 -2.41
N LEU A 92 -14.72 -5.15 -1.36
CA LEU A 92 -14.25 -3.78 -1.08
C LEU A 92 -13.34 -3.23 -2.17
N PHE A 93 -12.65 -4.08 -2.92
CA PHE A 93 -11.93 -3.65 -4.14
C PHE A 93 -12.90 -3.06 -5.18
N MET A 94 -14.07 -3.68 -5.38
CA MET A 94 -15.06 -3.17 -6.35
C MET A 94 -15.63 -1.82 -5.91
N GLU A 95 -15.71 -1.56 -4.61
CA GLU A 95 -16.06 -0.24 -4.10
C GLU A 95 -15.02 0.83 -4.50
N GLN A 96 -13.72 0.50 -4.46
CA GLN A 96 -12.69 1.40 -4.96
C GLN A 96 -12.87 1.69 -6.47
N ILE A 97 -13.15 0.66 -7.28
CA ILE A 97 -13.45 0.82 -8.72
C ILE A 97 -14.67 1.69 -8.92
N ARG A 98 -15.75 1.46 -8.14
CA ARG A 98 -16.98 2.25 -8.19
C ARG A 98 -16.72 3.73 -7.89
N ILE A 99 -16.03 4.04 -6.81
CA ILE A 99 -15.70 5.43 -6.43
C ILE A 99 -14.88 6.13 -7.51
N VAL A 100 -13.87 5.46 -8.08
CA VAL A 100 -13.06 6.04 -9.18
C VAL A 100 -13.94 6.33 -10.38
N LYS A 101 -14.81 5.40 -10.79
CA LYS A 101 -15.71 5.54 -11.94
C LYS A 101 -16.72 6.66 -11.73
N GLU A 102 -17.41 6.66 -10.59
CA GLU A 102 -18.41 7.69 -10.25
C GLU A 102 -17.81 9.11 -10.24
N MET A 103 -16.61 9.26 -9.69
CA MET A 103 -15.90 10.54 -9.66
C MET A 103 -15.54 10.99 -11.08
N ARG A 104 -15.01 10.10 -11.92
CA ARG A 104 -14.66 10.40 -13.31
C ARG A 104 -15.89 10.78 -14.12
N ASP A 105 -16.95 9.99 -14.04
CA ASP A 105 -18.22 10.26 -14.74
C ASP A 105 -18.83 11.61 -14.31
N ALA A 106 -18.72 11.95 -13.04
CA ALA A 106 -19.18 13.24 -12.54
C ALA A 106 -18.30 14.40 -13.03
N ASP A 107 -16.98 14.20 -13.10
CA ASP A 107 -16.04 15.24 -13.56
C ASP A 107 -16.21 15.50 -15.08
N GLU A 108 -16.47 14.46 -15.86
CA GLU A 108 -16.83 14.58 -17.28
C GLU A 108 -18.17 15.32 -17.48
N ARG A 109 -19.18 15.02 -16.67
CA ARG A 109 -20.47 15.76 -16.67
C ARG A 109 -20.30 17.24 -16.30
N ARG A 110 -19.25 17.59 -15.52
CA ARG A 110 -18.86 18.99 -15.24
C ARG A 110 -18.12 19.68 -16.39
N GLY A 111 -17.96 18.98 -17.53
CA GLY A 111 -17.34 19.51 -18.74
C GLY A 111 -15.82 19.33 -18.84
N ARG A 112 -15.21 18.55 -17.95
CA ARG A 112 -13.79 18.20 -18.08
C ARG A 112 -13.60 17.11 -19.14
N THR A 113 -12.50 17.18 -19.85
CA THR A 113 -12.17 16.26 -20.94
C THR A 113 -10.75 15.77 -20.89
N ALA A 114 -10.50 14.59 -21.45
CA ALA A 114 -9.16 14.01 -21.63
C ALA A 114 -8.31 14.05 -20.34
N HIS A 115 -7.17 14.75 -20.36
CA HIS A 115 -6.22 14.80 -19.25
C HIS A 115 -6.70 15.55 -18.01
N ALA A 116 -7.78 16.32 -18.13
CA ALA A 116 -8.33 17.10 -17.04
C ALA A 116 -9.37 16.33 -16.20
N VAL A 117 -9.86 15.18 -16.67
CA VAL A 117 -10.80 14.33 -15.94
C VAL A 117 -10.13 13.71 -14.72
N ARG A 118 -10.75 13.86 -13.56
CA ARG A 118 -10.23 13.36 -12.27
C ARG A 118 -11.07 12.20 -11.70
N PRO A 119 -10.42 11.23 -11.04
CA PRO A 119 -8.96 11.12 -10.89
C PRO A 119 -8.28 10.73 -12.21
N ARG A 120 -7.09 11.28 -12.43
CA ARG A 120 -6.23 10.83 -13.52
C ARG A 120 -5.50 9.55 -13.16
N TYR A 121 -5.07 9.44 -11.89
CA TYR A 121 -4.29 8.31 -11.41
C TYR A 121 -5.04 7.50 -10.36
N MET A 122 -4.85 6.19 -10.41
CA MET A 122 -5.25 5.28 -9.35
C MET A 122 -4.03 4.48 -8.91
N CYS A 123 -3.84 4.35 -7.60
CA CYS A 123 -2.86 3.46 -7.01
C CYS A 123 -3.57 2.41 -6.15
N TRP A 124 -3.19 1.14 -6.33
CA TRP A 124 -3.68 0.04 -5.52
C TRP A 124 -2.52 -0.73 -4.90
N GLU A 125 -2.64 -1.07 -3.61
CA GLU A 125 -1.66 -1.87 -2.87
C GLU A 125 -2.29 -3.15 -2.39
N ASN A 126 -1.54 -4.27 -2.49
CA ASN A 126 -1.98 -5.53 -1.90
C ASN A 126 -0.80 -6.48 -1.64
N VAL A 127 -1.09 -7.62 -1.01
CA VAL A 127 -0.11 -8.67 -0.77
C VAL A 127 0.17 -9.49 -2.04
N PRO A 128 1.39 -10.05 -2.24
CA PRO A 128 1.73 -10.88 -3.40
C PRO A 128 0.86 -12.13 -3.56
N GLY A 129 0.18 -12.59 -2.49
CA GLY A 129 -0.78 -13.68 -2.54
C GLY A 129 -1.91 -13.47 -3.55
N ALA A 130 -2.24 -12.24 -3.92
CA ALA A 130 -3.22 -11.93 -4.97
C ALA A 130 -2.85 -12.54 -6.33
N PHE A 131 -1.57 -12.73 -6.64
CA PHE A 131 -1.13 -13.35 -7.89
C PHE A 131 -1.49 -14.83 -8.02
N SER A 132 -1.62 -15.54 -6.91
CA SER A 132 -1.93 -16.97 -6.88
C SER A 132 -3.36 -17.27 -6.40
N SER A 133 -4.06 -16.29 -5.86
CA SER A 133 -5.44 -16.45 -5.41
C SER A 133 -6.35 -16.88 -6.55
N ALA A 134 -7.23 -17.86 -6.29
CA ALA A 134 -8.07 -18.51 -7.29
C ALA A 134 -7.31 -18.94 -8.56
N GLY A 135 -6.06 -19.43 -8.40
CA GLY A 135 -5.20 -19.80 -9.54
C GLY A 135 -4.81 -18.61 -10.41
N GLY A 136 -4.73 -17.39 -9.86
CA GLY A 136 -4.36 -16.16 -10.57
C GLY A 136 -5.56 -15.41 -11.18
N GLU A 137 -6.78 -15.92 -11.00
CA GLU A 137 -7.98 -15.29 -11.53
C GLU A 137 -8.32 -13.98 -10.80
N ASP A 138 -8.11 -13.92 -9.50
CA ASP A 138 -8.42 -12.71 -8.74
C ASP A 138 -7.58 -11.51 -9.21
N PHE A 139 -6.31 -11.71 -9.48
CA PHE A 139 -5.47 -10.63 -10.01
C PHE A 139 -5.83 -10.26 -11.46
N ARG A 140 -6.24 -11.24 -12.28
CA ARG A 140 -6.80 -10.98 -13.60
C ARG A 140 -8.00 -10.04 -13.53
N ILE A 141 -8.92 -10.31 -12.59
CA ILE A 141 -10.11 -9.48 -12.36
C ILE A 141 -9.72 -8.07 -11.92
N VAL A 142 -8.73 -7.94 -11.02
CA VAL A 142 -8.21 -6.62 -10.60
C VAL A 142 -7.76 -5.81 -11.81
N LEU A 143 -6.94 -6.40 -12.69
CA LEU A 143 -6.44 -5.72 -13.89
C LEU A 143 -7.59 -5.36 -14.84
N GLU A 144 -8.50 -6.31 -15.08
CA GLU A 144 -9.61 -6.13 -16.00
C GLU A 144 -10.59 -5.05 -15.54
N GLU A 145 -10.95 -5.00 -14.26
CA GLU A 145 -11.89 -3.99 -13.74
C GLU A 145 -11.28 -2.58 -13.75
N ILE A 146 -9.98 -2.45 -13.53
CA ILE A 146 -9.31 -1.15 -13.68
C ILE A 146 -9.28 -0.70 -15.16
N VAL A 147 -8.96 -1.61 -16.07
CA VAL A 147 -8.97 -1.31 -17.51
C VAL A 147 -10.38 -0.90 -17.98
N ARG A 148 -11.41 -1.58 -17.46
CA ARG A 148 -12.82 -1.32 -17.81
C ARG A 148 -13.36 0.03 -17.36
N ILE A 149 -12.69 0.72 -16.45
CA ILE A 149 -13.00 2.13 -16.17
C ILE A 149 -12.82 2.99 -17.43
N LYS A 150 -11.86 2.63 -18.29
CA LYS A 150 -11.58 3.35 -19.53
C LYS A 150 -12.21 2.72 -20.76
N ASP A 151 -12.16 1.40 -20.85
CA ASP A 151 -12.72 0.62 -21.97
C ASP A 151 -13.51 -0.59 -21.43
N SER A 152 -14.82 -0.44 -21.37
CA SER A 152 -15.75 -1.47 -20.86
C SER A 152 -15.74 -2.76 -21.67
N SER A 153 -15.26 -2.74 -22.90
CA SER A 153 -15.19 -3.91 -23.80
C SER A 153 -13.91 -4.73 -23.61
N CYS A 154 -12.92 -4.17 -22.92
CA CYS A 154 -11.61 -4.81 -22.78
C CYS A 154 -11.69 -6.04 -21.86
N SER A 155 -11.00 -7.11 -22.26
CA SER A 155 -10.76 -8.31 -21.47
C SER A 155 -9.28 -8.54 -21.33
N VAL A 156 -8.84 -8.84 -20.10
CA VAL A 156 -7.44 -9.12 -19.81
C VAL A 156 -7.22 -10.63 -19.82
N PRO A 157 -6.38 -11.16 -20.73
CA PRO A 157 -6.06 -12.58 -20.78
C PRO A 157 -5.22 -13.00 -19.57
N ARG A 158 -5.29 -14.27 -19.21
CA ARG A 158 -4.35 -14.87 -18.27
C ARG A 158 -3.00 -15.09 -18.96
N PRO A 159 -1.89 -15.03 -18.19
CA PRO A 159 -0.59 -15.44 -18.73
C PRO A 159 -0.60 -16.89 -19.19
N ASP A 160 0.05 -17.19 -20.31
CA ASP A 160 0.18 -18.57 -20.84
C ASP A 160 0.89 -19.50 -19.83
N SER A 161 1.81 -18.96 -19.05
CA SER A 161 2.50 -19.66 -17.96
C SER A 161 1.58 -20.05 -16.78
N GLY A 162 0.37 -19.51 -16.72
CA GLY A 162 -0.56 -19.67 -15.58
C GLY A 162 -0.16 -18.90 -14.32
N THR A 163 0.95 -18.17 -14.33
CA THR A 163 1.48 -17.39 -13.20
C THR A 163 1.72 -15.94 -13.60
N TRP A 164 1.37 -15.02 -12.71
CA TRP A 164 1.64 -13.60 -12.92
C TRP A 164 3.09 -13.28 -12.57
N GLU A 165 3.73 -12.51 -13.44
CA GLU A 165 5.07 -11.98 -13.17
C GLU A 165 5.02 -10.91 -12.07
N SER A 166 6.14 -10.78 -11.33
CA SER A 166 6.28 -9.79 -10.26
C SER A 166 6.23 -8.33 -10.72
N ALA A 167 6.29 -8.09 -12.02
CA ALA A 167 6.15 -6.79 -12.66
C ALA A 167 5.56 -6.95 -14.06
N GLY A 168 4.75 -5.98 -14.48
CA GLY A 168 4.15 -5.97 -15.80
C GLY A 168 3.42 -4.67 -16.09
N ALA A 169 2.95 -4.52 -17.34
CA ALA A 169 2.19 -3.36 -17.74
C ALA A 169 1.17 -3.70 -18.84
N ILE A 170 0.09 -2.92 -18.89
CA ILE A 170 -0.92 -2.90 -19.96
C ILE A 170 -0.99 -1.49 -20.50
N ILE A 171 -0.96 -1.33 -21.82
CA ILE A 171 -1.04 -0.03 -22.49
C ILE A 171 -2.13 -0.12 -23.57
N LEU A 172 -3.12 0.76 -23.49
CA LEU A 172 -4.18 0.87 -24.49
C LEU A 172 -4.05 2.20 -25.22
N GLY A 173 -3.47 2.16 -26.40
CA GLY A 173 -3.21 3.36 -27.20
C GLY A 173 -2.42 4.41 -26.43
N ASP A 174 -2.80 5.68 -26.61
CA ASP A 174 -2.18 6.84 -25.96
C ASP A 174 -2.96 7.35 -24.74
N GLN A 175 -4.09 6.71 -24.43
CA GLN A 175 -5.08 7.23 -23.49
C GLN A 175 -5.17 6.48 -22.17
N PHE A 176 -4.47 5.33 -22.05
CA PHE A 176 -4.48 4.53 -20.85
C PHE A 176 -3.22 3.70 -20.69
N SER A 177 -2.71 3.64 -19.50
CA SER A 177 -1.70 2.68 -19.08
C SER A 177 -1.91 2.22 -17.65
N LEU A 178 -1.51 0.99 -17.39
CA LEU A 178 -1.51 0.37 -16.08
C LEU A 178 -0.19 -0.38 -15.93
N ALA A 179 0.42 -0.31 -14.77
CA ALA A 179 1.62 -1.07 -14.45
C ALA A 179 1.53 -1.62 -13.02
N TRP A 180 2.13 -2.77 -12.78
CA TRP A 180 2.27 -3.35 -11.44
C TRP A 180 3.68 -3.80 -11.17
N ARG A 181 4.07 -3.79 -9.89
CA ARG A 181 5.37 -4.27 -9.42
C ARG A 181 5.29 -4.72 -7.98
N VAL A 182 5.97 -5.82 -7.66
CA VAL A 182 6.23 -6.18 -6.27
C VAL A 182 7.39 -5.35 -5.73
N MET A 183 7.14 -4.65 -4.64
CA MET A 183 8.15 -3.90 -3.91
C MET A 183 8.36 -4.53 -2.54
N ASP A 184 9.59 -4.54 -2.05
CA ASP A 184 9.93 -5.02 -0.72
C ASP A 184 10.51 -3.87 0.10
N ALA A 185 9.87 -3.56 1.24
CA ALA A 185 10.21 -2.43 2.08
C ALA A 185 11.68 -2.40 2.52
N GLN A 186 12.33 -3.57 2.60
CA GLN A 186 13.76 -3.65 2.97
C GLN A 186 14.68 -2.86 2.05
N PHE A 187 14.31 -2.67 0.77
CA PHE A 187 15.09 -1.91 -0.21
C PHE A 187 14.77 -0.41 -0.21
N TRP A 188 13.83 0.03 0.66
CA TRP A 188 13.36 1.40 0.75
C TRP A 188 13.69 2.07 2.09
N GLY A 189 14.77 1.63 2.73
CA GLY A 189 15.24 2.22 3.99
C GLY A 189 14.50 1.75 5.25
N VAL A 190 13.67 0.72 5.14
CA VAL A 190 12.96 0.10 6.28
C VAL A 190 13.58 -1.26 6.56
N ALA A 191 13.96 -1.53 7.81
CA ALA A 191 14.55 -2.82 8.23
C ALA A 191 13.45 -3.90 8.39
N GLN A 192 12.62 -4.07 7.36
CA GLN A 192 11.52 -5.03 7.35
C GLN A 192 11.41 -5.69 5.99
N ARG A 193 11.31 -7.01 5.97
CA ARG A 193 10.94 -7.77 4.78
C ARG A 193 9.42 -7.69 4.65
N ARG A 194 8.95 -6.76 3.83
CA ARG A 194 7.52 -6.56 3.56
C ARG A 194 7.32 -6.41 2.06
N LYS A 195 6.94 -7.49 1.41
CA LYS A 195 6.61 -7.47 -0.02
C LYS A 195 5.18 -7.06 -0.23
N ARG A 196 4.96 -6.12 -1.16
CA ARG A 196 3.63 -5.66 -1.58
C ARG A 196 3.59 -5.47 -3.09
N ILE A 197 2.44 -5.77 -3.67
CA ILE A 197 2.13 -5.36 -5.03
C ILE A 197 1.75 -3.89 -4.97
N PHE A 198 2.37 -3.07 -5.80
CA PHE A 198 1.87 -1.74 -6.13
C PHE A 198 1.43 -1.75 -7.58
N LEU A 199 0.26 -1.20 -7.84
CA LEU A 199 -0.30 -1.02 -9.15
C LEU A 199 -0.64 0.45 -9.32
N VAL A 200 -0.26 1.02 -10.48
CA VAL A 200 -0.58 2.39 -10.86
C VAL A 200 -1.31 2.35 -12.19
N ALA A 201 -2.42 3.06 -12.29
CA ALA A 201 -3.13 3.31 -13.55
C ALA A 201 -3.08 4.81 -13.88
N ASP A 202 -2.84 5.15 -15.15
CA ASP A 202 -2.98 6.49 -15.75
C ASP A 202 -4.14 6.42 -16.74
N PHE A 203 -5.26 7.07 -16.41
CA PHE A 203 -6.47 7.08 -17.23
C PHE A 203 -6.44 8.08 -18.39
N ALA A 204 -5.31 8.75 -18.59
CA ALA A 204 -5.18 9.79 -19.62
C ALA A 204 -3.83 9.76 -20.36
N GLY A 205 -3.04 8.68 -20.22
CA GLY A 205 -1.73 8.62 -20.86
C GLY A 205 -0.98 7.31 -20.64
N ARG A 206 0.33 7.37 -20.89
CA ARG A 206 1.26 6.22 -20.83
C ARG A 206 2.24 6.29 -19.67
N SER A 207 1.95 7.07 -18.64
CA SER A 207 2.95 7.34 -17.60
C SER A 207 3.01 6.26 -16.50
N ALA A 208 2.06 5.34 -16.40
CA ALA A 208 2.05 4.35 -15.34
C ALA A 208 3.35 3.48 -15.27
N PRO A 209 3.88 2.91 -16.38
CA PRO A 209 5.15 2.20 -16.35
C PRO A 209 6.32 3.11 -15.95
N GLN A 210 6.34 4.35 -16.43
CA GLN A 210 7.39 5.30 -16.09
C GLN A 210 7.38 5.64 -14.60
N ILE A 211 6.19 5.85 -14.02
CA ILE A 211 6.05 6.12 -12.59
C ILE A 211 6.56 4.94 -11.75
N LEU A 212 6.23 3.71 -12.15
CA LEU A 212 6.47 2.52 -11.32
C LEU A 212 7.85 1.88 -11.56
N PHE A 213 8.41 1.97 -12.78
CA PHE A 213 9.64 1.28 -13.16
C PHE A 213 10.87 2.19 -13.24
N GLU A 214 10.73 3.50 -13.35
CA GLU A 214 11.88 4.41 -13.39
C GLU A 214 12.62 4.42 -12.05
N GLN A 215 13.72 3.69 -12.01
CA GLN A 215 14.63 3.65 -10.86
C GLN A 215 15.63 4.81 -10.82
N ASN A 216 15.83 5.51 -11.92
CA ASN A 216 16.87 6.54 -12.06
C ASN A 216 16.59 7.83 -11.28
N ARG A 217 15.42 7.97 -10.66
CA ARG A 217 15.06 9.14 -9.84
C ARG A 217 15.29 8.97 -8.35
N LEU A 218 15.77 7.81 -7.91
CA LEU A 218 16.18 7.57 -6.52
C LEU A 218 17.67 7.26 -6.46
N PRO A 219 18.56 8.25 -6.68
CA PRO A 219 19.99 8.01 -6.51
C PRO A 219 20.27 7.76 -5.03
N GLY A 220 20.71 6.57 -4.69
CA GLY A 220 21.48 6.36 -3.48
C GLY A 220 20.81 5.70 -2.28
N TYR A 221 19.58 5.19 -2.36
CA TYR A 221 18.96 4.58 -1.18
C TYR A 221 19.34 3.12 -0.89
N SER A 222 19.96 2.42 -1.82
CA SER A 222 20.31 1.00 -1.61
C SER A 222 21.67 0.75 -0.98
N ALA A 223 22.56 1.75 -0.95
CA ALA A 223 23.92 1.57 -0.45
C ALA A 223 24.24 2.36 0.86
N SER A 224 23.45 3.38 1.20
CA SER A 224 23.79 4.28 2.31
C SER A 224 22.97 4.08 3.60
N SER A 225 21.94 3.25 3.60
CA SER A 225 21.10 3.06 4.78
C SER A 225 21.82 2.38 5.95
N GLY A 226 22.79 1.51 5.67
CA GLY A 226 23.63 0.90 6.71
C GLY A 226 24.57 1.91 7.40
N GLY A 227 25.18 2.80 6.61
CA GLY A 227 26.13 3.80 7.12
C GLY A 227 25.46 4.95 7.89
N GLN A 228 24.29 5.40 7.46
CA GLN A 228 23.57 6.47 8.17
C GLN A 228 22.92 6.01 9.49
N ARG A 229 22.58 4.72 9.62
CA ARG A 229 22.07 4.17 10.88
C ARG A 229 23.14 3.99 11.93
N GLN A 230 24.36 3.65 11.54
CA GLN A 230 25.49 3.63 12.46
C GLN A 230 25.81 5.03 13.01
N GLY A 231 25.70 6.08 12.18
CA GLY A 231 25.91 7.46 12.59
C GLY A 231 24.85 8.00 13.56
N THR A 232 23.59 7.62 13.40
CA THR A 232 22.49 8.06 14.29
C THR A 232 22.45 7.31 15.62
N ALA A 233 22.85 6.04 15.65
CA ALA A 233 22.98 5.29 16.91
C ALA A 233 24.17 5.75 17.76
N ALA A 234 25.25 6.19 17.12
CA ALA A 234 26.44 6.71 17.81
C ALA A 234 26.26 8.12 18.40
N SER A 235 25.22 8.86 17.99
CA SER A 235 24.99 10.23 18.47
C SER A 235 23.94 10.34 19.58
N ALA A 236 23.36 9.25 20.04
CA ALA A 236 22.50 9.26 21.23
C ALA A 236 23.35 9.29 22.50
N PRO A 237 23.29 10.35 23.32
CA PRO A 237 24.09 10.42 24.55
C PRO A 237 23.58 9.36 25.55
N GLY A 238 24.40 8.33 25.79
CA GLY A 238 24.11 7.31 26.79
C GLY A 238 24.15 5.85 26.32
N CYS A 239 24.29 5.56 25.02
CA CYS A 239 24.59 4.21 24.56
C CYS A 239 26.09 3.96 24.48
N SER A 240 26.65 3.36 25.50
CA SER A 240 27.99 2.72 25.43
C SER A 240 27.79 1.38 24.69
N ASP A 241 28.52 1.20 23.59
CA ASP A 241 28.55 -0.09 22.88
C ASP A 241 28.98 -1.21 23.85
N PRO A 242 28.23 -2.30 23.95
CA PRO A 242 28.68 -3.47 24.65
C PRO A 242 29.88 -4.06 23.90
N PRO A 243 30.93 -4.51 24.57
CA PRO A 243 32.09 -5.13 23.93
C PRO A 243 31.63 -6.42 23.21
N GLY A 244 31.67 -6.42 21.90
CA GLY A 244 31.27 -7.56 21.05
C GLY A 244 29.92 -7.41 20.34
N GLY A 245 29.48 -6.16 20.10
CA GLY A 245 28.16 -5.82 19.61
C GLY A 245 27.76 -6.48 18.28
N THR A 246 26.86 -7.44 18.37
CA THR A 246 25.95 -7.75 17.29
C THR A 246 24.78 -6.75 17.39
N GLY A 247 24.53 -5.98 16.34
CA GLY A 247 23.35 -5.10 16.24
C GLY A 247 22.04 -5.89 16.45
N PRO A 248 20.89 -5.22 16.50
CA PRO A 248 19.61 -5.88 16.72
C PRO A 248 19.38 -6.96 15.66
N ILE A 249 19.02 -8.16 16.10
CA ILE A 249 18.80 -9.33 15.24
C ILE A 249 17.29 -9.51 15.08
N GLY A 250 16.81 -9.43 13.83
CA GLY A 250 15.44 -9.77 13.49
C GLY A 250 15.21 -11.29 13.58
N PHE A 251 14.04 -11.67 14.02
CA PHE A 251 13.67 -13.07 14.11
C PHE A 251 12.29 -13.31 13.49
N ASP A 252 12.18 -14.38 12.72
CA ASP A 252 10.94 -14.88 12.14
C ASP A 252 10.39 -15.99 13.03
N GLY A 253 9.40 -15.66 13.84
CA GLY A 253 8.80 -16.61 14.77
C GLY A 253 7.92 -17.67 14.10
N TYR A 254 7.59 -17.53 12.83
CA TYR A 254 6.82 -18.54 12.09
C TYR A 254 7.72 -19.68 11.61
N ASN A 255 8.90 -19.34 11.07
CA ASN A 255 9.87 -20.31 10.57
C ASN A 255 10.96 -20.66 11.60
N GLY A 256 11.03 -19.94 12.72
CA GLY A 256 12.07 -20.14 13.74
C GLY A 256 13.45 -19.60 13.34
N ASP A 257 13.54 -18.82 12.28
CA ASP A 257 14.81 -18.36 11.71
C ASP A 257 15.25 -17.00 12.27
N LEU A 258 16.55 -16.84 12.46
CA LEU A 258 17.18 -15.54 12.71
C LEU A 258 17.37 -14.82 11.36
N THR A 259 16.76 -13.65 11.23
CA THR A 259 16.72 -12.89 9.95
C THR A 259 17.80 -11.82 9.85
N GLY A 260 18.79 -11.84 10.76
CA GLY A 260 19.88 -10.86 10.80
C GLY A 260 19.37 -9.46 11.15
N GLU A 261 19.87 -8.44 10.48
CA GLU A 261 19.50 -7.03 10.73
C GLU A 261 18.08 -6.64 10.26
N LYS A 262 17.28 -7.59 9.79
CA LYS A 262 15.95 -7.33 9.22
C LYS A 262 14.88 -8.13 9.93
N ALA A 263 13.90 -7.46 10.50
CA ALA A 263 12.73 -8.12 11.07
C ALA A 263 11.80 -8.66 9.97
N ALA A 264 11.15 -9.79 10.22
CA ALA A 264 10.04 -10.26 9.42
C ALA A 264 8.81 -9.35 9.60
N THR A 265 7.80 -9.48 8.73
CA THR A 265 6.58 -8.66 8.81
C THR A 265 5.86 -8.89 10.13
N LEU A 266 5.62 -7.83 10.89
CA LEU A 266 4.82 -7.87 12.11
C LEU A 266 3.34 -7.99 11.74
N GLY A 267 2.65 -8.99 12.25
CA GLY A 267 1.20 -9.17 12.08
C GLY A 267 0.41 -8.48 13.20
N VAL A 268 -0.88 -8.29 12.97
CA VAL A 268 -1.82 -7.63 13.91
C VAL A 268 -1.92 -8.36 15.26
N ASN A 269 -1.70 -9.67 15.25
CA ASN A 269 -1.80 -10.53 16.44
C ASN A 269 -0.43 -10.84 17.05
N CYS A 270 0.40 -9.84 17.29
CA CYS A 270 1.66 -10.00 18.02
C CYS A 270 1.42 -10.52 19.46
N GLY A 271 0.94 -11.74 19.60
CA GLY A 271 0.71 -12.30 20.94
C GLY A 271 -0.13 -13.57 21.02
N MET A 272 -0.84 -13.98 19.99
CA MET A 272 -1.83 -15.06 20.14
C MET A 272 -1.66 -16.29 19.24
N SER A 273 -0.66 -16.39 18.39
CA SER A 273 -0.40 -17.59 17.62
C SER A 273 1.07 -17.96 17.60
N THR A 274 1.36 -19.18 17.25
CA THR A 274 2.63 -19.90 17.37
C THR A 274 3.83 -19.33 16.60
N GLY A 275 3.74 -18.14 16.02
CA GLY A 275 4.84 -17.49 15.32
C GLY A 275 4.89 -16.01 15.63
N ARG A 276 5.76 -15.60 16.55
CA ARG A 276 5.99 -14.19 16.88
C ARG A 276 7.23 -13.68 16.13
N ASN A 277 7.04 -12.76 15.22
CA ASN A 277 8.14 -12.04 14.60
C ASN A 277 8.60 -10.93 15.52
N GLY A 278 9.90 -10.69 15.60
CA GLY A 278 10.43 -9.70 16.50
C GLY A 278 11.84 -9.28 16.15
N VAL A 279 12.36 -8.38 16.97
CA VAL A 279 13.75 -7.96 16.96
C VAL A 279 14.34 -8.34 18.31
N LEU A 280 15.39 -9.13 18.29
CA LEU A 280 16.17 -9.44 19.47
C LEU A 280 17.23 -8.36 19.63
N THR A 281 17.16 -7.64 20.74
CA THR A 281 18.24 -6.76 21.18
C THR A 281 18.91 -7.39 22.39
N THR A 282 20.23 -7.31 22.48
CA THR A 282 20.94 -7.76 23.66
C THR A 282 20.72 -6.75 24.78
N PHE A 283 20.03 -7.16 25.83
CA PHE A 283 19.83 -6.36 27.03
C PHE A 283 20.78 -6.82 28.12
N ALA A 284 21.35 -5.87 28.84
CA ALA A 284 22.07 -6.20 30.08
C ALA A 284 21.06 -6.61 31.16
N ALA A 285 21.48 -7.51 32.03
CA ALA A 285 20.61 -8.14 33.02
C ALA A 285 20.26 -7.18 34.16
N ASN A 286 19.26 -6.32 34.03
CA ASN A 286 18.60 -5.60 35.13
C ASN A 286 17.61 -4.53 34.66
N GLN A 287 16.50 -4.93 34.03
CA GLN A 287 15.98 -3.95 33.11
C GLN A 287 14.48 -3.91 33.04
N ARG A 288 13.87 -3.41 34.12
CA ARG A 288 12.43 -3.07 34.13
C ARG A 288 12.11 -1.88 33.24
N ASP A 289 13.06 -1.02 32.95
CA ASP A 289 12.82 0.20 32.17
C ASP A 289 12.99 0.00 30.67
N GLU A 290 13.79 -0.98 30.22
CA GLU A 290 13.98 -1.32 28.81
C GLU A 290 12.81 -2.08 28.19
N VAL A 291 12.00 -2.74 28.99
CA VAL A 291 10.75 -3.37 28.54
C VAL A 291 9.73 -2.32 28.07
N ARG A 292 9.87 -1.05 28.50
CA ARG A 292 9.03 0.06 28.03
C ARG A 292 9.37 0.53 26.62
N ASP A 293 10.64 0.46 26.23
CA ASP A 293 11.08 0.85 24.88
C ASP A 293 10.62 -0.14 23.81
N LEU A 294 10.41 -1.40 24.15
CA LEU A 294 9.82 -2.40 23.24
C LEU A 294 8.34 -2.11 22.93
N HIS A 295 7.62 -1.42 23.81
CA HIS A 295 6.25 -0.96 23.53
C HIS A 295 6.20 0.14 22.48
N ASP A 296 7.19 0.98 22.38
CA ASP A 296 7.26 2.04 21.37
C ASP A 296 7.59 1.49 19.98
N PHE A 297 8.30 0.37 19.88
CA PHE A 297 8.57 -0.31 18.62
C PHE A 297 7.39 -1.17 18.10
N CYS A 298 6.47 -1.56 18.97
CA CYS A 298 5.26 -2.29 18.59
C CYS A 298 4.21 -1.40 17.91
N LEU A 299 4.41 -0.09 17.84
CA LEU A 299 3.47 0.87 17.27
C LEU A 299 3.63 1.12 15.77
N LEU A 300 4.36 0.29 15.03
CA LEU A 300 4.26 0.23 13.58
C LEU A 300 3.09 -0.65 13.16
N TYR A 301 1.90 -0.26 13.59
CA TYR A 301 0.66 -0.84 13.13
C TYR A 301 0.50 -0.59 11.63
N THR A 302 0.49 -1.67 10.89
CA THR A 302 -0.20 -1.72 9.62
C THR A 302 -1.62 -2.19 9.91
N SER A 303 -2.60 -1.52 9.33
CA SER A 303 -4.01 -1.89 9.32
C SER A 303 -4.22 -3.41 9.24
N PRO A 304 -5.18 -4.01 9.95
CA PRO A 304 -5.51 -5.41 9.79
C PRO A 304 -5.96 -5.64 8.35
N SER A 305 -5.26 -6.52 7.68
CA SER A 305 -5.68 -7.07 6.39
C SER A 305 -6.64 -8.23 6.61
#